data_b2e10330849933ad129652c2fd962b79
#
_entry.id   b2e10330849933ad129652c2fd962b79
#
_cell.length_a   1.000
_cell.length_b   1.000
_cell.length_c   1.000
_cell.angle_alpha   90.00
_cell.angle_beta   90.00
_cell.angle_gamma   90.00
#
_symmetry.space_group_name_H-M   'P 1'
#
loop_
_entity.id
_entity.type
_entity.pdbx_description
1 polymer ?
#
loop_
_entity_poly.entity_id
_entity_poly.type
_entity_poly.pdbx_seq_one_letter_code
_entity_poly.pdbx_strand_id
1 'polypeptide(L)'
;MDLVGDNTQDRPFDTDVSGQYATFAKGDAAMMLQGNWSILQIRELNPDIKMGMFPLPISDNADDLLFPKQYGFVIYVLKASDEDPNKAAAINQFMEYFLNPENGGGYYYDEIGVPTANALAEPKLDEASEILQQYLENEKTVFTYYAYEPAGFDAESWKVTVEYLNSGNKDHKKLIQNFNDAFDKYA
;
A
#
# COMPACT_ATOMS: atom_id res chain seq x y z
N MET A 1 -3.83 -5.01 -16.16
CA MET A 1 -4.94 -4.11 -16.57
C MET A 1 -6.17 -4.91 -17.00
N ASP A 2 -6.06 -5.85 -17.93
CA ASP A 2 -7.23 -6.59 -18.45
C ASP A 2 -7.94 -7.42 -17.38
N LEU A 3 -7.17 -8.11 -16.49
CA LEU A 3 -7.76 -8.87 -15.39
C LEU A 3 -8.66 -7.98 -14.52
N VAL A 4 -8.22 -6.78 -14.20
CA VAL A 4 -8.99 -5.81 -13.42
C VAL A 4 -10.18 -5.31 -14.24
N GLY A 5 -9.95 -4.88 -15.47
CA GLY A 5 -11.00 -4.33 -16.34
C GLY A 5 -12.12 -5.33 -16.66
N ASP A 6 -11.79 -6.63 -16.79
CA ASP A 6 -12.76 -7.67 -17.15
C ASP A 6 -13.56 -8.19 -15.93
N ASN A 7 -13.05 -7.98 -14.71
CA ASN A 7 -13.62 -8.55 -13.49
C ASN A 7 -13.99 -7.51 -12.43
N THR A 8 -13.94 -6.23 -12.77
CA THR A 8 -14.34 -5.15 -11.88
C THR A 8 -15.84 -4.86 -12.01
N GLN A 9 -16.36 -4.12 -11.05
CA GLN A 9 -17.74 -3.63 -11.08
C GLN A 9 -17.96 -2.64 -12.24
N ASP A 10 -19.20 -2.49 -12.65
CA ASP A 10 -19.60 -1.41 -13.55
C ASP A 10 -19.20 -0.05 -12.95
N ARG A 11 -18.55 0.79 -13.74
CA ARG A 11 -18.09 2.14 -13.31
C ARG A 11 -17.13 2.10 -12.11
N PRO A 12 -15.99 1.44 -12.21
CA PRO A 12 -15.04 1.25 -11.08
C PRO A 12 -14.49 2.57 -10.52
N PHE A 13 -14.51 3.64 -11.32
CA PHE A 13 -14.00 4.97 -10.92
C PHE A 13 -15.01 5.82 -10.15
N ASP A 14 -16.23 5.38 -10.02
CA ASP A 14 -17.26 6.06 -9.21
C ASP A 14 -17.16 5.68 -7.72
N THR A 15 -16.33 4.69 -7.41
CA THR A 15 -16.14 4.17 -6.05
C THR A 15 -14.82 4.68 -5.50
N ASP A 16 -14.85 5.33 -4.36
CA ASP A 16 -13.66 5.71 -3.60
C ASP A 16 -13.08 4.51 -2.83
N VAL A 17 -11.95 4.76 -2.14
CA VAL A 17 -11.26 3.71 -1.36
C VAL A 17 -12.16 3.13 -0.26
N SER A 18 -12.96 3.97 0.40
CA SER A 18 -13.90 3.53 1.45
C SER A 18 -14.99 2.61 0.88
N GLY A 19 -15.49 2.94 -0.31
CA GLY A 19 -16.43 2.09 -1.03
C GLY A 19 -15.84 0.74 -1.43
N GLN A 20 -14.56 0.69 -1.80
CA GLN A 20 -13.86 -0.58 -2.06
C GLN A 20 -13.82 -1.46 -0.81
N TYR A 21 -13.45 -0.89 0.34
CA TYR A 21 -13.42 -1.63 1.61
C TYR A 21 -14.81 -2.15 1.98
N ALA A 22 -15.84 -1.32 1.84
CA ALA A 22 -17.21 -1.71 2.15
C ALA A 22 -17.73 -2.84 1.23
N THR A 23 -17.42 -2.79 -0.06
CA THR A 23 -17.79 -3.83 -1.02
C THR A 23 -17.14 -5.18 -0.67
N PHE A 24 -15.84 -5.15 -0.35
CA PHE A 24 -15.11 -6.36 0.04
C PHE A 24 -15.58 -6.89 1.41
N ALA A 25 -15.73 -6.03 2.41
CA ALA A 25 -16.15 -6.41 3.75
C ALA A 25 -17.57 -7.04 3.79
N LYS A 26 -18.46 -6.67 2.86
CA LYS A 26 -19.78 -7.26 2.69
C LYS A 26 -19.76 -8.62 1.98
N GLY A 27 -18.65 -8.96 1.30
CA GLY A 27 -18.55 -10.15 0.47
C GLY A 27 -19.10 -9.98 -0.96
N ASP A 28 -19.38 -8.74 -1.37
CA ASP A 28 -19.84 -8.41 -2.74
C ASP A 28 -18.68 -8.47 -3.76
N ALA A 29 -17.42 -8.44 -3.28
CA ALA A 29 -16.21 -8.67 -4.06
C ALA A 29 -15.41 -9.82 -3.45
N ALA A 30 -14.99 -10.79 -4.28
CA ALA A 30 -14.15 -11.90 -3.86
C ALA A 30 -12.68 -11.53 -3.65
N MET A 31 -12.20 -10.48 -4.31
CA MET A 31 -10.83 -10.00 -4.26
C MET A 31 -10.80 -8.48 -4.32
N MET A 32 -9.77 -7.91 -3.71
CA MET A 32 -9.49 -6.48 -3.73
C MET A 32 -7.99 -6.25 -3.87
N LEU A 33 -7.60 -5.30 -4.71
CA LEU A 33 -6.21 -4.90 -4.85
C LEU A 33 -5.92 -3.70 -3.95
N GLN A 34 -5.25 -3.96 -2.84
CA GLN A 34 -4.88 -2.94 -1.85
C GLN A 34 -3.62 -3.35 -1.07
N GLY A 35 -3.07 -2.41 -0.31
CA GLY A 35 -1.98 -2.71 0.61
C GLY A 35 -2.48 -3.20 1.98
N ASN A 36 -1.56 -3.70 2.79
CA ASN A 36 -1.86 -4.24 4.12
C ASN A 36 -2.46 -3.21 5.11
N TRP A 37 -2.34 -1.92 4.85
CA TRP A 37 -3.01 -0.87 5.63
C TRP A 37 -4.54 -0.94 5.59
N SER A 38 -5.11 -1.64 4.61
CA SER A 38 -6.56 -1.81 4.47
C SER A 38 -7.15 -2.81 5.46
N ILE A 39 -6.33 -3.66 6.09
CA ILE A 39 -6.79 -4.72 6.99
C ILE A 39 -7.62 -4.14 8.14
N LEU A 40 -7.11 -3.11 8.80
CA LEU A 40 -7.81 -2.47 9.93
C LEU A 40 -9.20 -1.96 9.51
N GLN A 41 -9.30 -1.21 8.42
CA GLN A 41 -10.56 -0.64 7.93
C GLN A 41 -11.57 -1.73 7.53
N ILE A 42 -11.08 -2.83 6.95
CA ILE A 42 -11.94 -3.97 6.60
C ILE A 42 -12.45 -4.65 7.88
N ARG A 43 -11.60 -4.82 8.90
CA ARG A 43 -11.99 -5.41 10.20
C ARG A 43 -12.96 -4.52 10.98
N GLU A 44 -12.84 -3.20 10.89
CA GLU A 44 -13.82 -2.27 11.46
C GLU A 44 -15.21 -2.42 10.84
N LEU A 45 -15.28 -2.71 9.54
CA LEU A 45 -16.54 -2.91 8.82
C LEU A 45 -17.12 -4.32 9.03
N ASN A 46 -16.28 -5.33 9.12
CA ASN A 46 -16.65 -6.73 9.34
C ASN A 46 -15.58 -7.47 10.14
N PRO A 47 -15.69 -7.51 11.48
CA PRO A 47 -14.69 -8.15 12.35
C PRO A 47 -14.51 -9.65 12.08
N ASP A 48 -15.54 -10.33 11.58
CA ASP A 48 -15.58 -11.79 11.41
C ASP A 48 -15.18 -12.24 9.98
N ILE A 49 -14.85 -11.30 9.09
CA ILE A 49 -14.48 -11.65 7.70
C ILE A 49 -13.25 -12.56 7.69
N LYS A 50 -13.33 -13.66 6.95
CA LYS A 50 -12.17 -14.53 6.70
C LYS A 50 -11.50 -14.07 5.41
N MET A 51 -10.30 -13.56 5.54
CA MET A 51 -9.51 -13.04 4.42
C MET A 51 -8.06 -13.48 4.52
N GLY A 52 -7.40 -13.57 3.37
CA GLY A 52 -5.98 -13.80 3.24
C GLY A 52 -5.36 -12.78 2.29
N MET A 53 -4.05 -12.82 2.15
CA MET A 53 -3.30 -11.97 1.23
C MET A 53 -2.46 -12.83 0.29
N PHE A 54 -2.26 -12.34 -0.91
CA PHE A 54 -1.28 -12.92 -1.84
C PHE A 54 -0.69 -11.81 -2.71
N PRO A 55 0.56 -11.94 -3.18
CA PRO A 55 1.14 -10.98 -4.09
C PRO A 55 0.44 -11.03 -5.45
N LEU A 56 0.30 -9.87 -6.10
CA LEU A 56 -0.27 -9.81 -7.44
C LEU A 56 0.55 -10.68 -8.40
N PRO A 57 -0.05 -11.69 -9.06
CA PRO A 57 0.65 -12.50 -10.05
C PRO A 57 0.94 -11.67 -11.31
N ILE A 58 2.20 -11.40 -11.58
CA ILE A 58 2.66 -10.61 -12.72
C ILE A 58 3.19 -11.48 -13.86
N SER A 59 3.40 -12.77 -13.60
CA SER A 59 3.84 -13.77 -14.58
C SER A 59 3.34 -15.17 -14.20
N ASP A 60 3.57 -16.15 -15.07
CA ASP A 60 3.29 -17.58 -14.82
C ASP A 60 4.37 -18.27 -13.99
N ASN A 61 5.46 -17.59 -13.64
CA ASN A 61 6.55 -18.12 -12.85
C ASN A 61 6.29 -17.88 -11.35
N ALA A 62 6.27 -18.93 -10.56
CA ALA A 62 6.07 -18.83 -9.11
C ALA A 62 7.18 -18.06 -8.37
N ASP A 63 8.37 -17.96 -8.94
CA ASP A 63 9.46 -17.17 -8.35
C ASP A 63 9.24 -15.66 -8.46
N ASP A 64 8.34 -15.21 -9.35
CA ASP A 64 7.95 -13.82 -9.51
C ASP A 64 6.80 -13.41 -8.57
N LEU A 65 6.29 -14.33 -7.75
CA LEU A 65 5.29 -14.05 -6.73
C LEU A 65 5.96 -13.43 -5.50
N LEU A 66 6.21 -12.13 -5.58
CA LEU A 66 6.87 -11.35 -4.54
C LEU A 66 5.94 -10.28 -4.01
N PHE A 67 5.86 -10.12 -2.67
CA PHE A 67 5.17 -8.96 -2.11
C PHE A 67 6.02 -7.70 -2.31
N PRO A 68 5.44 -6.63 -2.87
CA PRO A 68 6.07 -5.32 -2.85
C PRO A 68 6.13 -4.80 -1.43
N LYS A 69 7.30 -4.35 -0.98
CA LYS A 69 7.48 -3.69 0.31
C LYS A 69 8.05 -2.30 0.15
N GLN A 70 7.63 -1.40 1.01
CA GLN A 70 8.12 -0.02 1.08
C GLN A 70 8.09 0.47 2.52
N TYR A 71 8.79 1.55 2.82
CA TYR A 71 8.61 2.24 4.09
C TYR A 71 7.25 2.94 4.09
N GLY A 72 6.39 2.55 5.03
CA GLY A 72 5.04 3.13 5.14
C GLY A 72 5.04 4.57 5.65
N PHE A 73 6.00 4.88 6.54
CA PHE A 73 6.13 6.21 7.15
C PHE A 73 7.56 6.67 7.19
N VAL A 74 7.75 7.96 7.00
CA VAL A 74 9.00 8.65 7.23
C VAL A 74 8.71 9.85 8.14
N ILE A 75 9.42 9.94 9.26
CA ILE A 75 9.30 11.07 10.17
C ILE A 75 10.39 12.09 9.80
N TYR A 76 9.96 13.28 9.42
CA TYR A 76 10.87 14.39 9.13
C TYR A 76 10.96 15.31 10.34
N VAL A 77 12.18 15.57 10.78
CA VAL A 77 12.47 16.60 11.79
C VAL A 77 12.98 17.84 11.08
N LEU A 78 12.40 18.99 11.38
CA LEU A 78 12.82 20.25 10.78
C LEU A 78 14.22 20.63 11.31
N LYS A 79 15.13 21.00 10.42
CA LYS A 79 16.49 21.43 10.78
C LYS A 79 16.52 22.60 11.79
N ALA A 80 15.56 23.52 11.68
CA ALA A 80 15.42 24.62 12.64
C ALA A 80 15.19 24.18 14.09
N SER A 81 14.81 22.89 14.30
CA SER A 81 14.65 22.34 15.65
C SER A 81 15.99 22.05 16.33
N ASP A 82 17.08 21.90 15.56
CA ASP A 82 18.43 21.68 16.10
C ASP A 82 19.03 22.97 16.68
N GLU A 83 18.50 24.13 16.28
CA GLU A 83 18.95 25.45 16.77
C GLU A 83 18.41 25.77 18.17
N ASP A 84 17.38 25.02 18.64
CA ASP A 84 16.81 25.15 19.97
C ASP A 84 16.99 23.84 20.77
N PRO A 85 17.92 23.80 21.74
CA PRO A 85 18.21 22.59 22.51
C PRO A 85 16.98 21.99 23.24
N ASN A 86 16.00 22.82 23.61
CA ASN A 86 14.79 22.34 24.28
C ASN A 86 13.87 21.61 23.30
N LYS A 87 13.77 22.12 22.06
CA LYS A 87 13.01 21.46 20.99
C LYS A 87 13.66 20.15 20.58
N ALA A 88 14.98 20.14 20.40
CA ALA A 88 15.73 18.94 20.08
C ALA A 88 15.54 17.86 21.16
N ALA A 89 15.65 18.25 22.44
CA ALA A 89 15.41 17.33 23.57
C ALA A 89 13.97 16.77 23.59
N ALA A 90 12.97 17.62 23.36
CA ALA A 90 11.56 17.18 23.31
C ALA A 90 11.29 16.23 22.14
N ILE A 91 11.88 16.49 20.96
CA ILE A 91 11.77 15.59 19.79
C ILE A 91 12.40 14.24 20.11
N ASN A 92 13.60 14.21 20.67
CA ASN A 92 14.28 12.98 21.02
C ASN A 92 13.47 12.17 22.04
N GLN A 93 12.92 12.82 23.08
CA GLN A 93 12.06 12.18 24.07
C GLN A 93 10.78 11.60 23.42
N PHE A 94 10.17 12.33 22.49
CA PHE A 94 9.03 11.83 21.74
C PHE A 94 9.40 10.61 20.88
N MET A 95 10.54 10.64 20.18
CA MET A 95 10.99 9.53 19.35
C MET A 95 11.33 8.30 20.18
N GLU A 96 11.99 8.48 21.32
CA GLU A 96 12.25 7.38 22.27
C GLU A 96 10.95 6.74 22.77
N TYR A 97 9.97 7.55 23.14
CA TYR A 97 8.65 7.07 23.56
C TYR A 97 7.92 6.35 22.42
N PHE A 98 7.89 6.95 21.23
CA PHE A 98 7.13 6.43 20.08
C PHE A 98 7.74 5.15 19.52
N LEU A 99 9.09 5.04 19.48
CA LEU A 99 9.76 3.85 18.97
C LEU A 99 9.85 2.70 19.98
N ASN A 100 9.63 2.97 21.25
CA ASN A 100 9.63 1.93 22.27
C ASN A 100 8.32 1.13 22.22
N PRO A 101 8.37 -0.20 21.96
CA PRO A 101 7.18 -1.05 21.89
C PRO A 101 6.44 -1.20 23.24
N GLU A 102 7.09 -0.94 24.37
CA GLU A 102 6.45 -0.95 25.70
C GLU A 102 5.62 0.31 25.97
N ASN A 103 5.70 1.31 25.10
CA ASN A 103 5.03 2.61 25.23
C ASN A 103 4.08 2.87 24.05
N GLY A 104 4.09 4.09 23.53
CA GLY A 104 3.20 4.51 22.42
C GLY A 104 3.36 3.69 21.13
N GLY A 105 4.58 3.21 20.86
CA GLY A 105 4.85 2.36 19.70
C GLY A 105 4.16 0.99 19.79
N GLY A 106 4.13 0.37 20.98
CA GLY A 106 3.48 -0.92 21.16
C GLY A 106 1.99 -0.87 20.85
N TYR A 107 1.30 0.14 21.37
CA TYR A 107 -0.11 0.35 21.06
C TYR A 107 -0.36 0.49 19.55
N TYR A 108 0.47 1.27 18.87
CA TYR A 108 0.33 1.47 17.43
C TYR A 108 0.52 0.16 16.63
N TYR A 109 1.52 -0.65 16.98
CA TYR A 109 1.78 -1.90 16.28
C TYR A 109 0.70 -2.96 16.54
N ASP A 110 0.19 -3.06 17.77
CA ASP A 110 -0.85 -4.00 18.13
C ASP A 110 -2.20 -3.64 17.48
N GLU A 111 -2.54 -2.35 17.41
CA GLU A 111 -3.79 -1.89 16.79
C GLU A 111 -3.78 -2.09 15.26
N ILE A 112 -2.65 -1.86 14.61
CA ILE A 112 -2.56 -2.02 13.15
C ILE A 112 -2.51 -3.49 12.74
N GLY A 113 -1.92 -4.36 13.57
CA GLY A 113 -1.85 -5.80 13.33
C GLY A 113 -1.06 -6.19 12.08
N VAL A 114 -0.03 -5.39 11.71
CA VAL A 114 0.80 -5.60 10.52
C VAL A 114 2.28 -5.74 10.89
N PRO A 115 3.09 -6.43 10.06
CA PRO A 115 4.54 -6.51 10.29
C PRO A 115 5.17 -5.12 10.38
N THR A 116 6.10 -4.96 11.30
CA THR A 116 6.82 -3.70 11.51
C THR A 116 8.29 -3.84 11.17
N ALA A 117 8.93 -2.72 10.80
CA ALA A 117 10.38 -2.61 10.65
C ALA A 117 11.10 -2.41 12.00
N ASN A 118 10.38 -2.21 13.10
CA ASN A 118 10.96 -2.07 14.42
C ASN A 118 11.37 -3.43 14.96
N ALA A 119 12.68 -3.71 15.04
CA ALA A 119 13.24 -4.98 15.49
C ALA A 119 12.97 -5.30 16.97
N LEU A 120 12.50 -4.33 17.76
CA LEU A 120 12.15 -4.52 19.17
C LEU A 120 10.65 -4.80 19.37
N ALA A 121 9.83 -4.68 18.33
CA ALA A 121 8.40 -4.87 18.42
C ALA A 121 7.99 -6.26 17.93
N GLU A 122 7.12 -6.90 18.69
CA GLU A 122 6.49 -8.18 18.36
C GLU A 122 4.96 -7.95 18.26
N PRO A 123 4.46 -7.37 17.14
CA PRO A 123 3.06 -7.03 17.02
C PRO A 123 2.18 -8.28 16.98
N LYS A 124 1.00 -8.19 17.56
CA LYS A 124 -0.05 -9.19 17.38
C LYS A 124 -0.60 -9.06 15.96
N LEU A 125 -0.16 -9.92 15.06
CA LEU A 125 -0.57 -9.88 13.67
C LEU A 125 -2.04 -10.28 13.47
N ASP A 126 -2.71 -9.64 12.50
CA ASP A 126 -3.96 -10.14 11.94
C ASP A 126 -3.68 -11.41 11.11
N GLU A 127 -4.66 -12.32 11.00
CA GLU A 127 -4.58 -13.56 10.23
C GLU A 127 -4.08 -13.34 8.79
N ALA A 128 -4.52 -12.25 8.13
CA ALA A 128 -4.05 -11.89 6.80
C ALA A 128 -2.59 -11.41 6.82
N SER A 129 -2.15 -10.73 7.88
CA SER A 129 -0.79 -10.26 8.05
C SER A 129 0.21 -11.38 8.36
N GLU A 130 -0.23 -12.48 8.95
CA GLU A 130 0.63 -13.67 9.15
C GLU A 130 1.16 -14.23 7.83
N ILE A 131 0.34 -14.20 6.77
CA ILE A 131 0.77 -14.60 5.42
C ILE A 131 1.89 -13.67 4.92
N LEU A 132 1.72 -12.36 5.07
CA LEU A 132 2.74 -11.38 4.69
C LEU A 132 4.03 -11.60 5.48
N GLN A 133 3.94 -11.90 6.78
CA GLN A 133 5.09 -12.19 7.63
C GLN A 133 5.88 -13.40 7.10
N GLN A 134 5.21 -14.48 6.68
CA GLN A 134 5.86 -15.64 6.08
C GLN A 134 6.62 -15.29 4.79
N TYR A 135 6.09 -14.40 3.96
CA TYR A 135 6.79 -13.92 2.77
C TYR A 135 8.02 -13.07 3.12
N LEU A 136 7.94 -12.26 4.19
CA LEU A 136 9.08 -11.49 4.70
C LEU A 136 10.20 -12.40 5.21
N GLU A 137 9.86 -13.40 6.02
CA GLU A 137 10.80 -14.38 6.59
C GLU A 137 11.48 -15.25 5.52
N ASN A 138 10.77 -15.57 4.45
CA ASN A 138 11.31 -16.34 3.32
C ASN A 138 11.96 -15.47 2.23
N GLU A 139 12.20 -14.19 2.51
CA GLU A 139 12.79 -13.22 1.55
C GLU A 139 12.02 -13.11 0.21
N LYS A 140 10.74 -13.50 0.19
CA LYS A 140 9.85 -13.41 -0.98
C LYS A 140 9.20 -12.03 -1.11
N THR A 141 10.03 -11.00 -0.99
CA THR A 141 9.61 -9.60 -1.10
C THR A 141 10.53 -8.81 -2.02
N VAL A 142 10.01 -7.76 -2.62
CA VAL A 142 10.78 -6.84 -3.45
C VAL A 142 10.57 -5.40 -2.95
N PHE A 143 11.66 -4.64 -2.84
CA PHE A 143 11.56 -3.22 -2.53
C PHE A 143 11.00 -2.47 -3.74
N THR A 144 9.88 -1.78 -3.51
CA THR A 144 9.38 -0.82 -4.48
C THR A 144 9.88 0.57 -4.08
N TYR A 145 10.74 1.13 -4.90
CA TYR A 145 11.10 2.53 -4.79
C TYR A 145 10.07 3.34 -5.58
N TYR A 146 9.67 4.48 -5.03
CA TYR A 146 9.13 5.51 -5.89
C TYR A 146 10.25 5.90 -6.84
N ALA A 147 10.15 5.45 -8.10
CA ALA A 147 11.00 5.96 -9.15
C ALA A 147 10.80 7.49 -9.23
N TYR A 148 11.80 8.20 -9.76
CA TYR A 148 11.62 9.62 -10.05
C TYR A 148 10.37 9.79 -10.91
N GLU A 149 9.40 10.46 -10.36
CA GLU A 149 8.14 10.75 -11.01
C GLU A 149 8.06 12.27 -11.20
N PRO A 150 8.01 12.76 -12.45
CA PRO A 150 7.91 14.18 -12.70
C PRO A 150 6.61 14.74 -12.11
N ALA A 151 6.66 15.96 -11.56
CA ALA A 151 5.49 16.60 -10.99
C ALA A 151 4.37 16.75 -12.03
N GLY A 152 3.19 16.19 -11.75
CA GLY A 152 2.03 16.20 -12.66
C GLY A 152 1.87 14.92 -13.50
N PHE A 153 2.86 14.05 -13.57
CA PHE A 153 2.75 12.77 -14.26
C PHE A 153 1.69 11.86 -13.65
N ASP A 154 1.59 11.82 -12.32
CA ASP A 154 0.59 11.04 -11.59
C ASP A 154 -0.84 11.29 -12.12
N ALA A 155 -1.26 12.56 -12.20
CA ALA A 155 -2.58 12.91 -12.70
C ALA A 155 -2.80 12.53 -14.17
N GLU A 156 -1.75 12.57 -15.00
CA GLU A 156 -1.84 12.21 -16.41
C GLU A 156 -1.83 10.69 -16.59
N SER A 157 -1.01 9.97 -15.84
CA SER A 157 -0.97 8.51 -15.84
C SER A 157 -2.32 7.90 -15.43
N TRP A 158 -3.01 8.53 -14.47
CA TRP A 158 -4.37 8.17 -14.09
C TRP A 158 -5.35 8.32 -15.26
N LYS A 159 -5.31 9.43 -16.00
CA LYS A 159 -6.16 9.62 -17.20
C LYS A 159 -5.93 8.54 -18.24
N VAL A 160 -4.66 8.24 -18.54
CA VAL A 160 -4.30 7.17 -19.49
C VAL A 160 -4.90 5.83 -19.03
N THR A 161 -4.84 5.52 -17.74
CA THR A 161 -5.43 4.31 -17.16
C THR A 161 -6.94 4.28 -17.34
N VAL A 162 -7.62 5.36 -16.97
CA VAL A 162 -9.08 5.49 -17.09
C VAL A 162 -9.55 5.38 -18.53
N GLU A 163 -8.88 6.06 -19.46
CA GLU A 163 -9.20 6.01 -20.89
C GLU A 163 -9.04 4.59 -21.44
N TYR A 164 -7.96 3.89 -21.07
CA TYR A 164 -7.74 2.52 -21.50
C TYR A 164 -8.84 1.60 -21.02
N LEU A 165 -9.18 1.64 -19.73
CA LEU A 165 -10.21 0.77 -19.14
C LEU A 165 -11.60 1.06 -19.71
N ASN A 166 -11.93 2.34 -19.96
CA ASN A 166 -13.22 2.75 -20.53
C ASN A 166 -13.34 2.47 -22.03
N SER A 167 -12.23 2.38 -22.75
CA SER A 167 -12.26 2.18 -24.21
C SER A 167 -12.77 0.82 -24.63
N GLY A 168 -12.72 -0.19 -23.75
CA GLY A 168 -12.97 -1.59 -24.08
C GLY A 168 -11.97 -2.18 -25.09
N ASN A 169 -10.96 -1.40 -25.47
CA ASN A 169 -9.93 -1.78 -26.44
C ASN A 169 -8.66 -2.21 -25.72
N LYS A 170 -8.25 -3.47 -25.91
CA LYS A 170 -7.06 -4.06 -25.28
C LYS A 170 -5.76 -3.81 -26.06
N ASP A 171 -5.60 -2.63 -26.64
CA ASP A 171 -4.36 -2.24 -27.33
C ASP A 171 -3.27 -1.84 -26.32
N HIS A 172 -2.54 -2.84 -25.85
CA HIS A 172 -1.44 -2.67 -24.89
C HIS A 172 -0.29 -1.83 -25.45
N LYS A 173 -0.05 -1.85 -26.76
CA LYS A 173 1.02 -1.03 -27.37
C LYS A 173 0.67 0.44 -27.28
N LYS A 174 -0.58 0.76 -27.57
CA LYS A 174 -1.07 2.13 -27.45
C LYS A 174 -1.10 2.58 -25.98
N LEU A 175 -1.46 1.70 -25.06
CA LEU A 175 -1.41 2.00 -23.62
C LEU A 175 0.01 2.39 -23.19
N ILE A 176 1.01 1.57 -23.55
CA ILE A 176 2.42 1.85 -23.21
C ILE A 176 2.88 3.15 -23.88
N GLN A 177 2.52 3.40 -25.13
CA GLN A 177 2.85 4.65 -25.80
C GLN A 177 2.26 5.86 -25.09
N ASN A 178 0.99 5.80 -24.71
CA ASN A 178 0.33 6.88 -23.99
C ASN A 178 0.98 7.18 -22.64
N PHE A 179 1.45 6.14 -21.92
CA PHE A 179 2.22 6.33 -20.67
C PHE A 179 3.57 7.01 -20.95
N ASN A 180 4.28 6.61 -21.99
CA ASN A 180 5.54 7.24 -22.35
C ASN A 180 5.34 8.71 -22.74
N ASP A 181 4.33 8.99 -23.57
CA ASP A 181 3.98 10.36 -23.98
C ASP A 181 3.58 11.23 -22.78
N ALA A 182 2.85 10.64 -21.83
CA ALA A 182 2.51 11.31 -20.57
C ALA A 182 3.75 11.60 -19.73
N PHE A 183 4.69 10.68 -19.63
CA PHE A 183 5.95 10.89 -18.91
C PHE A 183 6.80 11.98 -19.55
N ASP A 184 7.03 11.89 -20.86
CA ASP A 184 7.86 12.83 -21.63
C ASP A 184 7.34 14.27 -21.59
N LYS A 185 6.02 14.45 -21.37
CA LYS A 185 5.39 15.77 -21.21
C LYS A 185 5.86 16.51 -19.96
N TYR A 186 6.29 15.79 -18.93
CA TYR A 186 6.65 16.34 -17.62
C TYR A 186 8.13 16.10 -17.24
N ALA A 187 8.85 15.25 -17.96
CA ALA A 187 10.28 15.02 -17.80
C ALA A 187 11.11 16.12 -18.46
#